data_3e34aa44467eeede87f99cc70183de84
#
_entry.id   3e34aa44467eeede87f99cc70183de84
#
_cell.length_a   1.000
_cell.length_b   1.000
_cell.length_c   1.000
_cell.angle_alpha   90.00
_cell.angle_beta   90.00
_cell.angle_gamma   90.00
#
_symmetry.space_group_name_H-M   'P 1'
#
loop_
_entity.id
_entity.type
_entity.pdbx_description
1 polymer ?
#
loop_
_entity_poly.entity_id
_entity_poly.type
_entity_poly.pdbx_seq_one_letter_code
_entity_poly.pdbx_strand_id
1 'polypeptide(L)'
;MAHIESEFVRHTACENCGSSDAKSEYSDGHTYCFVCHTRTSGNEENTHTHQMSTNVQLKGSAVRLQRRGISEQTNQKYKIFRDGELLRFHYFTSDGILQGAKVKTKQKDFYYEGISTDTLFGQHLFPSSGKRIIVYEGELDAASGYEAMTGWPHVSLPHGAASAKKDIQKQIPLFQGYEEIVLFFDGDNAGRKAAEDAASVLPPGKVKIARLDSYKDASEALQANDSEAIRRAIWDAKPYQPDGIVDAKTLLNEVTTPQKESDHDYPYEGLNKKLRGIRYGSLITFTSGTGQGKSTITREIATHLLNKGERVGFLDLEASNRQTALGLMSTAVGKPLHIGEHSEQELKEHFSNTIANWNLYMFDGFGSYDPDVVYNRIEYLASGLECRLIFLDHLSILLSGLDGDERRMIDQTMTRLRSLVERTGITLFLVSHLRRSSNDRKSHEEGGRVSLSQLRGSHSISQISDAVVGLERDQQSTEGGGDTTLRVLKNRYSGETGIACTLKYDLSNCRFSEHDAEEPSFLRGTSETTDF
;
A
#
# COMPACT_ATOMS: atom_id res chain seq x y z
N MET A 1 4.50 34.80 36.67
CA MET A 1 4.68 35.57 35.44
C MET A 1 3.79 34.92 34.40
N ALA A 2 2.83 35.70 33.89
CA ALA A 2 1.84 35.20 32.93
C ALA A 2 2.57 34.88 31.61
N HIS A 3 2.38 33.70 31.10
CA HIS A 3 2.72 33.37 29.72
C HIS A 3 1.82 34.19 28.82
N ILE A 4 2.37 35.19 28.14
CA ILE A 4 1.69 35.87 27.05
C ILE A 4 1.71 34.86 25.90
N GLU A 5 0.54 34.26 25.63
CA GLU A 5 0.34 33.43 24.43
C GLU A 5 0.47 34.35 23.22
N SER A 6 1.42 34.06 22.35
CA SER A 6 1.64 34.81 21.12
C SER A 6 0.60 34.41 20.10
N GLU A 7 -0.24 35.36 19.63
CA GLU A 7 -1.32 35.11 18.66
C GLU A 7 -0.84 35.39 17.23
N PHE A 8 -1.32 34.61 16.28
CA PHE A 8 -1.10 34.81 14.86
C PHE A 8 -1.77 36.11 14.39
N VAL A 9 -1.05 36.95 13.64
CA VAL A 9 -1.55 38.23 13.14
C VAL A 9 -1.91 38.16 11.65
N ARG A 10 -0.93 37.76 10.80
CA ARG A 10 -1.14 37.70 9.33
C ARG A 10 -0.05 36.90 8.62
N HIS A 11 -0.32 36.59 7.34
CA HIS A 11 0.69 36.08 6.41
C HIS A 11 1.29 37.22 5.58
N THR A 12 2.60 37.16 5.31
CA THR A 12 3.33 38.14 4.51
C THR A 12 4.33 37.44 3.58
N ALA A 13 4.88 38.20 2.64
CA ALA A 13 5.94 37.70 1.76
C ALA A 13 7.21 37.44 2.54
N CYS A 14 7.92 36.36 2.21
CA CYS A 14 9.21 36.02 2.78
C CYS A 14 10.36 36.55 1.93
N GLU A 15 11.12 37.46 2.45
CA GLU A 15 12.26 38.07 1.77
C GLU A 15 13.41 37.06 1.50
N ASN A 16 13.48 36.02 2.32
CA ASN A 16 14.56 35.02 2.24
C ASN A 16 14.34 33.95 1.14
N CYS A 17 13.08 33.55 0.88
CA CYS A 17 12.79 32.51 -0.11
C CYS A 17 11.89 32.97 -1.26
N GLY A 18 11.46 34.24 -1.28
CA GLY A 18 10.61 34.82 -2.32
C GLY A 18 9.14 34.35 -2.34
N SER A 19 8.71 33.56 -1.35
CA SER A 19 7.31 33.15 -1.23
C SER A 19 6.42 34.36 -0.93
N SER A 20 5.27 34.48 -1.60
CA SER A 20 4.37 35.65 -1.49
C SER A 20 3.59 35.71 -0.18
N ASP A 21 3.40 34.57 0.53
CA ASP A 21 2.45 34.44 1.65
C ASP A 21 2.84 33.42 2.73
N ALA A 22 4.04 32.82 2.65
CA ALA A 22 4.43 31.76 3.58
C ALA A 22 5.04 32.23 4.91
N LYS A 23 5.24 33.53 5.12
CA LYS A 23 5.78 34.10 6.36
C LYS A 23 4.62 34.54 7.26
N SER A 24 4.49 33.90 8.43
CA SER A 24 3.53 34.28 9.47
C SER A 24 4.13 35.29 10.43
N GLU A 25 3.40 36.34 10.76
CA GLU A 25 3.71 37.34 11.79
C GLU A 25 2.82 37.10 13.01
N TYR A 26 3.39 37.25 14.22
CA TYR A 26 2.70 37.01 15.48
C TYR A 26 2.66 38.28 16.35
N SER A 27 1.75 38.34 17.33
CA SER A 27 1.47 39.51 18.14
C SER A 27 2.64 40.02 18.98
N ASP A 28 3.62 39.16 19.27
CA ASP A 28 4.88 39.49 19.96
C ASP A 28 5.98 39.96 19.00
N GLY A 29 5.68 40.09 17.69
CA GLY A 29 6.60 40.53 16.65
C GLY A 29 7.52 39.46 16.10
N HIS A 30 7.46 38.22 16.59
CA HIS A 30 8.23 37.16 15.94
C HIS A 30 7.60 36.74 14.61
N THR A 31 8.43 36.23 13.69
CA THR A 31 7.93 35.73 12.39
C THR A 31 8.49 34.34 12.12
N TYR A 32 7.73 33.54 11.35
CA TYR A 32 8.12 32.21 10.89
C TYR A 32 7.69 31.96 9.45
N CYS A 33 8.62 31.54 8.59
CA CYS A 33 8.32 31.17 7.22
C CYS A 33 8.19 29.65 7.09
N PHE A 34 7.03 29.18 6.63
CA PHE A 34 6.75 27.73 6.47
C PHE A 34 7.42 27.09 5.25
N VAL A 35 7.97 27.89 4.31
CA VAL A 35 8.69 27.38 3.14
C VAL A 35 10.18 27.21 3.40
N CYS A 36 10.86 28.25 3.94
CA CYS A 36 12.30 28.20 4.18
C CYS A 36 12.67 28.04 5.67
N HIS A 37 11.67 27.91 6.55
CA HIS A 37 11.84 27.74 7.99
C HIS A 37 12.63 28.84 8.69
N THR A 38 12.78 29.99 8.04
CA THR A 38 13.40 31.17 8.66
C THR A 38 12.51 31.71 9.77
N ARG A 39 13.09 31.93 10.95
CA ARG A 39 12.43 32.53 12.11
C ARG A 39 13.12 33.82 12.50
N THR A 40 12.37 34.89 12.78
CA THR A 40 12.89 36.10 13.42
C THR A 40 12.24 36.31 14.78
N SER A 41 12.99 36.74 15.78
CA SER A 41 12.47 37.06 17.11
C SER A 41 11.82 38.43 17.10
N GLY A 42 10.64 38.57 17.72
CA GLY A 42 9.99 39.83 17.96
C GLY A 42 10.62 40.59 19.15
N ASN A 43 10.70 41.92 19.04
CA ASN A 43 11.31 42.93 19.88
C ASN A 43 12.74 43.28 19.55
N GLU A 44 12.90 44.33 18.74
CA GLU A 44 14.12 45.09 18.57
C GLU A 44 14.36 46.07 19.75
N GLU A 45 14.57 45.55 20.94
CA GLU A 45 15.24 46.28 22.00
C GLU A 45 15.98 45.28 22.89
N ASN A 46 16.96 44.64 22.32
CA ASN A 46 18.20 44.15 22.92
C ASN A 46 18.94 43.35 21.86
N THR A 47 19.63 44.01 20.97
CA THR A 47 20.74 43.43 20.22
C THR A 47 21.87 43.07 21.20
N HIS A 48 21.63 42.12 22.07
CA HIS A 48 22.65 41.20 22.47
C HIS A 48 22.74 40.15 21.34
N THR A 49 23.55 40.47 20.34
CA THR A 49 24.31 39.44 19.64
C THR A 49 24.86 38.51 20.76
N HIS A 50 24.13 37.41 20.99
CA HIS A 50 24.79 36.24 21.52
C HIS A 50 25.84 35.88 20.45
N GLN A 51 27.00 36.51 20.52
CA GLN A 51 28.25 35.87 20.15
C GLN A 51 28.21 34.59 21.00
N MET A 52 27.82 33.47 20.40
CA MET A 52 28.04 32.16 20.94
C MET A 52 29.52 32.15 21.27
N SER A 53 29.86 32.15 22.56
CA SER A 53 31.23 32.07 23.01
C SER A 53 31.79 30.78 22.44
N THR A 54 32.67 30.90 21.47
CA THR A 54 33.37 29.79 20.79
C THR A 54 34.29 29.01 21.74
N ASN A 55 34.22 29.27 23.04
CA ASN A 55 35.02 28.62 24.05
C ASN A 55 34.24 27.48 24.72
N VAL A 56 33.86 26.45 23.89
CA VAL A 56 33.32 25.21 24.44
C VAL A 56 34.45 24.48 25.15
N GLN A 57 34.29 24.22 26.45
CA GLN A 57 35.28 23.50 27.25
C GLN A 57 34.71 22.14 27.67
N LEU A 58 35.62 21.16 27.82
CA LEU A 58 35.28 19.88 28.44
C LEU A 58 34.91 20.12 29.90
N LYS A 59 33.69 19.82 30.29
CA LYS A 59 33.19 19.97 31.66
C LYS A 59 32.96 18.60 32.29
N GLY A 60 33.30 18.47 33.57
CA GLY A 60 33.19 17.22 34.31
C GLY A 60 34.41 16.31 34.17
N SER A 61 34.28 15.07 34.60
CA SER A 61 35.34 14.06 34.54
C SER A 61 34.76 12.68 34.15
N ALA A 62 35.59 11.85 33.51
CA ALA A 62 35.24 10.46 33.27
C ALA A 62 35.18 9.71 34.61
N VAL A 63 34.10 8.99 34.81
CA VAL A 63 33.92 8.12 35.98
C VAL A 63 33.30 6.79 35.50
N ARG A 64 33.53 5.72 36.23
CA ARG A 64 32.85 4.46 35.97
C ARG A 64 31.35 4.61 36.17
N LEU A 65 30.54 4.23 35.17
CA LEU A 65 29.09 4.19 35.29
C LEU A 65 28.65 2.79 35.75
N GLN A 66 28.81 2.52 37.08
CA GLN A 66 28.59 1.17 37.64
C GLN A 66 27.25 0.53 37.25
N ARG A 67 26.13 1.29 37.35
CA ARG A 67 24.79 0.77 36.99
C ARG A 67 24.64 0.45 35.52
N ARG A 68 25.53 0.97 34.68
CA ARG A 68 25.51 0.78 33.22
C ARG A 68 26.57 -0.21 32.72
N GLY A 69 27.46 -0.67 33.60
CA GLY A 69 28.55 -1.56 33.22
C GLY A 69 29.68 -0.90 32.40
N ILE A 70 29.64 0.43 32.18
CA ILE A 70 30.62 1.15 31.35
C ILE A 70 31.82 1.57 32.21
N SER A 71 33.03 1.21 31.78
CA SER A 71 34.27 1.51 32.47
C SER A 71 34.64 3.00 32.37
N GLU A 72 35.50 3.47 33.31
CA GLU A 72 36.06 4.81 33.24
C GLU A 72 36.89 5.00 31.96
N GLN A 73 37.60 3.97 31.51
CA GLN A 73 38.41 4.01 30.29
C GLN A 73 37.57 4.28 29.06
N THR A 74 36.45 3.61 28.92
CA THR A 74 35.50 3.83 27.82
C THR A 74 34.89 5.23 27.89
N ASN A 75 34.51 5.70 29.08
CA ASN A 75 33.99 7.05 29.26
C ASN A 75 35.04 8.13 28.98
N GLN A 76 36.32 7.91 29.36
CA GLN A 76 37.42 8.80 29.02
C GLN A 76 37.67 8.85 27.52
N LYS A 77 37.60 7.71 26.82
CA LYS A 77 37.76 7.64 25.37
C LYS A 77 36.66 8.40 24.66
N TYR A 78 35.39 8.14 24.98
CA TYR A 78 34.22 8.76 24.35
C TYR A 78 33.92 10.18 24.85
N LYS A 79 34.67 10.67 25.86
CA LYS A 79 34.42 11.96 26.52
C LYS A 79 33.01 12.06 27.10
N ILE A 80 32.55 10.95 27.72
CA ILE A 80 31.34 10.89 28.53
C ILE A 80 31.70 11.28 29.95
N PHE A 81 31.36 12.51 30.34
CA PHE A 81 31.79 13.06 31.60
C PHE A 81 30.63 13.31 32.55
N ARG A 82 30.84 13.03 33.81
CA ARG A 82 29.94 13.41 34.88
C ARG A 82 30.32 14.74 35.46
N ASP A 83 29.35 15.65 35.59
CA ASP A 83 29.48 16.95 36.21
C ASP A 83 28.33 17.11 37.20
N GLY A 84 28.60 16.82 38.50
CA GLY A 84 27.58 16.68 39.52
C GLY A 84 26.54 15.58 39.17
N GLU A 85 25.28 15.99 39.03
CA GLU A 85 24.17 15.08 38.61
C GLU A 85 23.99 14.97 37.09
N LEU A 86 24.71 15.79 36.34
CA LEU A 86 24.63 15.83 34.88
C LEU A 86 25.56 14.80 34.24
N LEU A 87 25.12 14.22 33.12
CA LEU A 87 25.95 13.39 32.26
C LEU A 87 26.11 14.10 30.92
N ARG A 88 27.36 14.38 30.54
CA ARG A 88 27.71 15.13 29.33
C ARG A 88 28.32 14.22 28.28
N PHE A 89 27.76 14.25 27.10
CA PHE A 89 28.26 13.58 25.89
C PHE A 89 28.90 14.66 25.02
N HIS A 90 30.23 14.69 24.95
CA HIS A 90 30.92 15.71 24.18
C HIS A 90 31.04 15.33 22.71
N TYR A 91 30.66 16.24 21.84
CA TYR A 91 30.69 16.09 20.40
C TYR A 91 31.83 16.83 19.75
N PHE A 92 32.41 16.22 18.73
CA PHE A 92 33.57 16.73 18.03
C PHE A 92 33.33 16.72 16.53
N THR A 93 34.02 17.59 15.80
CA THR A 93 34.13 17.47 14.33
C THR A 93 34.87 16.19 13.97
N SER A 94 34.84 15.81 12.67
CA SER A 94 35.68 14.71 12.15
C SER A 94 37.16 14.90 12.46
N ASP A 95 37.63 16.16 12.55
CA ASP A 95 39.03 16.52 12.80
C ASP A 95 39.35 16.61 14.32
N GLY A 96 38.42 16.24 15.17
CA GLY A 96 38.63 16.19 16.63
C GLY A 96 38.51 17.54 17.36
N ILE A 97 37.90 18.56 16.75
CA ILE A 97 37.62 19.84 17.38
C ILE A 97 36.32 19.75 18.18
N LEU A 98 36.36 20.09 19.49
CA LEU A 98 35.18 20.09 20.34
C LEU A 98 34.15 21.13 19.86
N GLN A 99 32.92 20.70 19.64
CA GLN A 99 31.83 21.56 19.20
C GLN A 99 30.84 21.88 20.32
N GLY A 100 30.51 20.89 21.15
CA GLY A 100 29.53 21.04 22.19
C GLY A 100 29.35 19.78 23.01
N ALA A 101 28.31 19.77 23.82
CA ALA A 101 27.91 18.61 24.58
C ALA A 101 26.38 18.47 24.59
N LYS A 102 25.92 17.26 24.40
CA LYS A 102 24.53 16.87 24.74
C LYS A 102 24.52 16.51 26.21
N VAL A 103 23.66 17.14 26.97
CA VAL A 103 23.62 17.02 28.44
C VAL A 103 22.35 16.30 28.85
N LYS A 104 22.54 15.25 29.62
CA LYS A 104 21.42 14.46 30.20
C LYS A 104 21.26 14.83 31.67
N THR A 105 20.05 15.22 32.05
CA THR A 105 19.66 15.50 33.44
C THR A 105 19.26 14.22 34.18
N LYS A 106 19.08 14.33 35.50
CA LYS A 106 18.55 13.24 36.33
C LYS A 106 17.10 12.86 35.99
N GLN A 107 16.33 13.82 35.54
CA GLN A 107 14.95 13.64 35.07
C GLN A 107 14.86 12.98 33.69
N LYS A 108 16.00 12.68 33.07
CA LYS A 108 16.13 12.14 31.69
C LYS A 108 15.86 13.15 30.59
N ASP A 109 15.77 14.43 30.88
CA ASP A 109 15.72 15.48 29.87
C ASP A 109 17.08 15.68 29.22
N PHE A 110 17.06 16.16 27.96
CA PHE A 110 18.27 16.44 27.20
C PHE A 110 18.28 17.88 26.71
N TYR A 111 19.44 18.52 26.77
CA TYR A 111 19.67 19.81 26.11
C TYR A 111 21.11 19.87 25.57
N TYR A 112 21.38 20.85 24.71
CA TYR A 112 22.70 21.03 24.12
C TYR A 112 23.39 22.25 24.69
N GLU A 113 24.71 22.11 24.96
CA GLU A 113 25.65 23.20 25.26
C GLU A 113 26.62 23.34 24.08
N GLY A 114 26.84 24.57 23.60
CA GLY A 114 27.67 24.83 22.43
C GLY A 114 26.88 24.68 21.10
N ILE A 115 27.58 24.31 20.05
CA ILE A 115 27.01 24.16 18.71
C ILE A 115 26.45 22.74 18.57
N SER A 116 25.20 22.62 18.16
CA SER A 116 24.64 21.32 17.75
C SER A 116 25.39 20.81 16.53
N THR A 117 25.84 19.57 16.57
CA THR A 117 26.66 18.99 15.51
C THR A 117 25.88 17.99 14.69
N ASP A 118 26.18 17.92 13.40
CA ASP A 118 25.70 16.90 12.49
C ASP A 118 26.57 15.64 12.46
N THR A 119 27.69 15.63 13.21
CA THR A 119 28.59 14.47 13.31
C THR A 119 28.00 13.39 14.23
N LEU A 120 28.30 12.14 13.94
CA LEU A 120 27.91 11.03 14.83
C LEU A 120 28.70 11.10 16.12
N PHE A 121 28.08 10.74 17.24
CA PHE A 121 28.79 10.63 18.50
C PHE A 121 29.88 9.56 18.42
N GLY A 122 31.09 9.91 18.85
CA GLY A 122 32.26 9.02 18.79
C GLY A 122 32.92 8.91 17.40
N GLN A 123 32.43 9.59 16.38
CA GLN A 123 32.98 9.53 15.01
C GLN A 123 34.45 9.88 14.94
N HIS A 124 34.89 10.91 15.65
CA HIS A 124 36.29 11.38 15.70
C HIS A 124 37.27 10.36 16.30
N LEU A 125 36.79 9.29 16.93
CA LEU A 125 37.63 8.27 17.57
C LEU A 125 38.14 7.21 16.61
N PHE A 126 37.57 7.18 15.41
CA PHE A 126 37.76 6.10 14.46
C PHE A 126 38.12 6.63 13.07
N PRO A 127 38.82 5.83 12.25
CA PRO A 127 39.14 6.23 10.89
C PRO A 127 37.86 6.38 10.04
N SER A 128 37.94 7.19 8.98
CA SER A 128 36.84 7.43 8.04
C SER A 128 36.55 6.26 7.07
N SER A 129 37.29 5.15 7.18
CA SER A 129 37.13 3.95 6.35
C SER A 129 37.56 2.72 7.13
N GLY A 130 37.01 1.57 6.72
CA GLY A 130 37.35 0.31 7.36
C GLY A 130 36.43 -0.84 6.95
N LYS A 131 36.60 -1.96 7.62
CA LYS A 131 35.84 -3.16 7.32
C LYS A 131 34.41 -3.11 7.84
N ARG A 132 34.20 -2.54 9.04
CA ARG A 132 32.87 -2.49 9.69
C ARG A 132 32.74 -1.26 10.57
N ILE A 133 31.57 -0.64 10.56
CA ILE A 133 31.13 0.39 11.51
C ILE A 133 29.80 -0.02 12.12
N ILE A 134 29.63 0.18 13.43
CA ILE A 134 28.38 -0.10 14.15
C ILE A 134 27.77 1.23 14.58
N VAL A 135 26.51 1.44 14.21
CA VAL A 135 25.75 2.67 14.47
C VAL A 135 24.60 2.37 15.42
N TYR A 136 24.58 3.08 16.54
CA TYR A 136 23.57 2.96 17.58
C TYR A 136 22.61 4.16 17.56
N GLU A 137 21.46 4.00 18.22
CA GLU A 137 20.51 5.08 18.38
C GLU A 137 21.00 6.13 19.40
N GLY A 138 21.56 5.69 20.52
CA GLY A 138 21.98 6.51 21.64
C GLY A 138 23.46 6.42 21.99
N GLU A 139 23.96 7.46 22.66
CA GLU A 139 25.38 7.61 23.04
C GLU A 139 25.84 6.52 24.03
N LEU A 140 24.95 6.15 24.96
CA LEU A 140 25.25 5.09 25.92
C LEU A 140 25.29 3.71 25.29
N ASP A 141 24.52 3.50 24.22
CA ASP A 141 24.54 2.23 23.49
C ASP A 141 25.81 2.07 22.68
N ALA A 142 26.31 3.17 22.07
CA ALA A 142 27.61 3.16 21.40
C ALA A 142 28.76 2.86 22.38
N ALA A 143 28.72 3.49 23.56
CA ALA A 143 29.69 3.20 24.60
C ALA A 143 29.60 1.77 25.15
N SER A 144 28.38 1.25 25.30
CA SER A 144 28.10 -0.14 25.73
C SER A 144 28.60 -1.15 24.70
N GLY A 145 28.33 -0.88 23.41
CA GLY A 145 28.85 -1.69 22.31
C GLY A 145 30.35 -1.74 22.27
N TYR A 146 31.01 -0.59 22.47
CA TYR A 146 32.47 -0.53 22.55
C TYR A 146 33.04 -1.26 23.79
N GLU A 147 32.37 -1.16 24.94
CA GLU A 147 32.76 -1.91 26.16
C GLU A 147 32.69 -3.41 25.91
N ALA A 148 31.63 -3.88 25.21
CA ALA A 148 31.44 -5.29 24.88
C ALA A 148 32.41 -5.78 23.80
N MET A 149 32.78 -4.95 22.83
CA MET A 149 33.54 -5.36 21.63
C MET A 149 34.52 -4.25 21.20
N THR A 150 35.64 -4.14 21.88
CA THR A 150 36.70 -3.17 21.54
C THR A 150 37.32 -3.44 20.16
N GLY A 151 37.92 -2.40 19.56
CA GLY A 151 38.64 -2.55 18.29
C GLY A 151 37.81 -2.28 17.03
N TRP A 152 36.50 -2.07 17.15
CA TRP A 152 35.64 -1.68 16.06
C TRP A 152 35.09 -0.25 16.27
N PRO A 153 34.74 0.48 15.18
CA PRO A 153 34.00 1.73 15.27
C PRO A 153 32.60 1.52 15.82
N HIS A 154 32.30 2.11 16.96
CA HIS A 154 30.99 2.20 17.57
C HIS A 154 30.58 3.67 17.67
N VAL A 155 29.58 4.08 16.94
CA VAL A 155 29.09 5.47 16.86
C VAL A 155 27.59 5.53 17.12
N SER A 156 27.07 6.70 17.48
CA SER A 156 25.62 6.85 17.60
C SER A 156 25.09 8.09 16.93
N LEU A 157 23.76 8.09 16.70
CA LEU A 157 23.03 9.23 16.17
C LEU A 157 23.08 10.40 17.18
N PRO A 158 23.22 11.66 16.73
CA PRO A 158 23.17 12.82 17.62
C PRO A 158 21.75 13.14 18.10
N HIS A 159 20.72 12.87 17.27
CA HIS A 159 19.34 13.28 17.52
C HIS A 159 18.37 12.11 17.75
N GLY A 160 18.87 10.87 17.84
CA GLY A 160 18.08 9.67 18.09
C GLY A 160 17.20 9.21 16.90
N ALA A 161 16.29 8.26 17.16
CA ALA A 161 15.48 7.57 16.15
C ALA A 161 14.70 8.51 15.21
N ALA A 162 14.06 9.54 15.75
CA ALA A 162 13.20 10.43 14.95
C ALA A 162 13.93 11.17 13.82
N SER A 163 15.24 11.37 13.96
CA SER A 163 16.08 12.06 12.98
C SER A 163 17.03 11.12 12.24
N ALA A 164 16.97 9.82 12.48
CA ALA A 164 17.94 8.83 12.02
C ALA A 164 18.25 8.95 10.52
N LYS A 165 17.22 8.99 9.68
CA LYS A 165 17.37 9.14 8.22
C LYS A 165 18.17 10.39 7.84
N LYS A 166 17.86 11.54 8.46
CA LYS A 166 18.55 12.82 8.17
C LYS A 166 19.98 12.81 8.65
N ASP A 167 20.23 12.28 9.86
CA ASP A 167 21.57 12.21 10.45
C ASP A 167 22.47 11.28 9.61
N ILE A 168 21.94 10.14 9.19
CA ILE A 168 22.65 9.20 8.30
C ILE A 168 22.93 9.82 6.94
N GLN A 169 21.95 10.52 6.32
CA GLN A 169 22.13 11.18 5.02
C GLN A 169 23.29 12.18 5.03
N LYS A 170 23.47 12.93 6.11
CA LYS A 170 24.58 13.88 6.26
C LYS A 170 25.96 13.20 6.34
N GLN A 171 25.99 11.92 6.69
CA GLN A 171 27.21 11.12 6.89
C GLN A 171 27.47 10.08 5.79
N ILE A 172 26.77 10.16 4.65
CA ILE A 172 26.98 9.24 3.53
C ILE A 172 28.46 9.09 3.13
N PRO A 173 29.26 10.17 3.03
CA PRO A 173 30.68 10.04 2.70
C PRO A 173 31.48 9.17 3.68
N LEU A 174 31.19 9.24 4.99
CA LEU A 174 31.77 8.37 6.00
C LEU A 174 31.40 6.91 5.74
N PHE A 175 30.11 6.62 5.54
CA PHE A 175 29.61 5.27 5.35
C PHE A 175 30.09 4.62 4.04
N GLN A 176 30.37 5.42 3.01
CA GLN A 176 30.96 4.91 1.76
C GLN A 176 32.36 4.30 2.00
N GLY A 177 33.10 4.80 2.99
CA GLY A 177 34.42 4.32 3.35
C GLY A 177 34.45 2.94 4.02
N TYR A 178 33.31 2.43 4.48
CA TYR A 178 33.22 1.13 5.14
C TYR A 178 32.68 0.05 4.21
N GLU A 179 33.16 -1.19 4.43
CA GLU A 179 32.67 -2.37 3.67
C GLU A 179 31.30 -2.84 4.21
N GLU A 180 31.10 -2.74 5.53
CA GLU A 180 29.90 -3.15 6.23
C GLU A 180 29.44 -2.11 7.24
N ILE A 181 28.15 -1.83 7.27
CA ILE A 181 27.47 -0.90 8.17
C ILE A 181 26.44 -1.68 8.97
N VAL A 182 26.62 -1.79 10.28
CA VAL A 182 25.68 -2.47 11.17
C VAL A 182 24.83 -1.43 11.91
N LEU A 183 23.55 -1.37 11.64
CA LEU A 183 22.58 -0.56 12.39
C LEU A 183 22.10 -1.36 13.59
N PHE A 184 22.36 -0.85 14.79
CA PHE A 184 22.00 -1.49 16.04
C PHE A 184 21.14 -0.55 16.89
N PHE A 185 19.89 -0.38 16.49
CA PHE A 185 18.92 0.52 17.12
C PHE A 185 18.05 -0.25 18.12
N ASP A 186 17.26 0.49 18.90
CA ASP A 186 16.38 -0.08 19.91
C ASP A 186 15.43 -1.14 19.33
N GLY A 187 15.11 -2.17 20.12
CA GLY A 187 14.23 -3.28 19.70
C GLY A 187 12.74 -2.95 19.65
N ASP A 188 12.33 -1.72 20.03
CA ASP A 188 10.94 -1.27 19.96
C ASP A 188 10.51 -0.89 18.53
N ASN A 189 9.21 -0.59 18.34
CA ASN A 189 8.68 -0.27 17.01
C ASN A 189 9.29 1.00 16.41
N ALA A 190 9.62 1.99 17.24
CA ALA A 190 10.23 3.24 16.78
C ALA A 190 11.67 3.02 16.29
N GLY A 191 12.49 2.27 17.05
CA GLY A 191 13.85 1.93 16.67
C GLY A 191 13.90 1.02 15.43
N ARG A 192 12.95 0.06 15.28
CA ARG A 192 12.86 -0.77 14.07
C ARG A 192 12.60 0.05 12.81
N LYS A 193 11.60 0.93 12.88
CA LYS A 193 11.28 1.83 11.76
C LYS A 193 12.44 2.77 11.45
N ALA A 194 13.08 3.34 12.48
CA ALA A 194 14.23 4.21 12.30
C ALA A 194 15.41 3.48 11.62
N ALA A 195 15.66 2.20 11.96
CA ALA A 195 16.69 1.38 11.33
C ALA A 195 16.38 1.13 9.83
N GLU A 196 15.13 0.83 9.48
CA GLU A 196 14.68 0.65 8.10
C GLU A 196 14.78 1.95 7.28
N ASP A 197 14.32 3.07 7.86
CA ASP A 197 14.40 4.39 7.25
C ASP A 197 15.87 4.83 7.03
N ALA A 198 16.76 4.56 7.99
CA ALA A 198 18.19 4.82 7.89
C ALA A 198 18.86 3.92 6.84
N ALA A 199 18.54 2.63 6.84
CA ALA A 199 19.06 1.66 5.87
C ALA A 199 18.71 2.02 4.42
N SER A 200 17.52 2.58 4.19
CA SER A 200 17.04 2.95 2.86
C SER A 200 17.86 4.01 2.14
N VAL A 201 18.68 4.78 2.87
CA VAL A 201 19.51 5.86 2.31
C VAL A 201 21.00 5.54 2.32
N LEU A 202 21.38 4.42 2.92
CA LEU A 202 22.77 3.95 2.95
C LEU A 202 23.13 3.18 1.66
N PRO A 203 24.44 3.03 1.36
CA PRO A 203 24.89 2.28 0.19
C PRO A 203 24.32 0.87 0.14
N PRO A 204 23.64 0.48 -0.97
CA PRO A 204 23.04 -0.85 -1.10
C PRO A 204 24.06 -1.98 -0.92
N GLY A 205 23.64 -3.06 -0.29
CA GLY A 205 24.44 -4.26 -0.08
C GLY A 205 25.46 -4.19 1.05
N LYS A 206 25.68 -3.00 1.67
CA LYS A 206 26.62 -2.84 2.80
C LYS A 206 25.93 -2.87 4.17
N VAL A 207 24.61 -2.74 4.20
CA VAL A 207 23.85 -2.53 5.44
C VAL A 207 23.37 -3.85 6.03
N LYS A 208 23.59 -4.00 7.32
CA LYS A 208 23.02 -5.06 8.14
C LYS A 208 22.30 -4.46 9.35
N ILE A 209 21.27 -5.15 9.83
CA ILE A 209 20.52 -4.75 11.02
C ILE A 209 20.78 -5.79 12.12
N ALA A 210 21.33 -5.32 13.24
CA ALA A 210 21.53 -6.11 14.45
C ALA A 210 20.29 -6.01 15.35
N ARG A 211 19.92 -7.11 16.00
CA ARG A 211 18.80 -7.18 16.95
C ARG A 211 19.18 -8.02 18.16
N LEU A 212 18.65 -7.62 19.31
CA LEU A 212 18.69 -8.41 20.55
C LEU A 212 17.32 -9.07 20.75
N ASP A 213 17.32 -10.34 21.12
CA ASP A 213 16.07 -11.08 21.36
C ASP A 213 15.51 -10.84 22.77
N SER A 214 16.39 -10.60 23.75
CA SER A 214 16.05 -10.55 25.17
C SER A 214 16.18 -9.18 25.82
N TYR A 215 16.75 -8.20 25.12
CA TYR A 215 17.03 -6.85 25.62
C TYR A 215 16.52 -5.80 24.63
N LYS A 216 16.11 -4.64 25.16
CA LYS A 216 15.67 -3.54 24.33
C LYS A 216 16.82 -2.91 23.51
N ASP A 217 17.96 -2.68 24.17
CA ASP A 217 19.11 -1.97 23.63
C ASP A 217 20.44 -2.55 24.16
N ALA A 218 21.55 -2.10 23.57
CA ALA A 218 22.88 -2.57 23.97
C ALA A 218 23.26 -2.17 25.41
N SER A 219 22.75 -1.02 25.89
CA SER A 219 23.00 -0.57 27.27
C SER A 219 22.29 -1.47 28.28
N GLU A 220 21.08 -1.95 27.97
CA GLU A 220 20.35 -2.88 28.84
C GLU A 220 21.06 -4.24 28.92
N ALA A 221 21.51 -4.78 27.78
CA ALA A 221 22.28 -6.03 27.74
C ALA A 221 23.58 -5.92 28.57
N LEU A 222 24.31 -4.80 28.46
CA LEU A 222 25.51 -4.58 29.24
C LEU A 222 25.24 -4.45 30.74
N GLN A 223 24.13 -3.81 31.15
CA GLN A 223 23.68 -3.73 32.53
C GLN A 223 23.37 -5.11 33.12
N ALA A 224 22.87 -6.04 32.31
CA ALA A 224 22.65 -7.44 32.67
C ALA A 224 23.97 -8.27 32.69
N ASN A 225 25.12 -7.66 32.43
CA ASN A 225 26.43 -8.30 32.25
C ASN A 225 26.48 -9.30 31.08
N ASP A 226 25.63 -9.14 30.08
CA ASP A 226 25.57 -10.00 28.89
C ASP A 226 26.23 -9.33 27.67
N SER A 227 27.53 -9.09 27.77
CA SER A 227 28.34 -8.59 26.64
C SER A 227 28.35 -9.55 25.44
N GLU A 228 28.11 -10.83 25.70
CA GLU A 228 28.05 -11.84 24.63
C GLU A 228 26.83 -11.68 23.74
N ALA A 229 25.71 -11.29 24.29
CA ALA A 229 24.50 -10.97 23.50
C ALA A 229 24.77 -9.81 22.53
N ILE A 230 25.48 -8.76 22.98
CA ILE A 230 25.85 -7.62 22.10
C ILE A 230 26.77 -8.09 20.97
N ARG A 231 27.83 -8.86 21.28
CA ARG A 231 28.75 -9.40 20.27
C ARG A 231 28.03 -10.26 19.26
N ARG A 232 27.19 -11.17 19.73
CA ARG A 232 26.41 -12.08 18.90
C ARG A 232 25.46 -11.30 17.97
N ALA A 233 24.72 -10.33 18.49
CA ALA A 233 23.84 -9.48 17.69
C ALA A 233 24.57 -8.76 16.55
N ILE A 234 25.82 -8.28 16.80
CA ILE A 234 26.64 -7.63 15.78
C ILE A 234 27.12 -8.63 14.70
N TRP A 235 27.55 -9.85 15.11
CA TRP A 235 28.04 -10.84 14.17
C TRP A 235 26.91 -11.49 13.36
N ASP A 236 25.75 -11.72 13.97
CA ASP A 236 24.57 -12.35 13.37
C ASP A 236 23.64 -11.33 12.70
N ALA A 237 24.07 -10.06 12.60
CA ALA A 237 23.31 -9.00 11.96
C ALA A 237 22.91 -9.38 10.53
N LYS A 238 21.61 -9.27 10.24
CA LYS A 238 21.04 -9.69 8.97
C LYS A 238 21.15 -8.59 7.91
N PRO A 239 21.51 -8.96 6.65
CA PRO A 239 21.50 -7.99 5.56
C PRO A 239 20.15 -7.28 5.47
N TYR A 240 20.18 -5.96 5.31
CA TYR A 240 18.98 -5.20 5.01
C TYR A 240 18.51 -5.51 3.60
N GLN A 241 17.27 -5.92 3.49
CA GLN A 241 16.58 -6.10 2.21
C GLN A 241 15.41 -5.10 2.17
N PRO A 242 15.34 -4.23 1.16
CA PRO A 242 14.19 -3.35 0.99
C PRO A 242 12.89 -4.16 0.86
N ASP A 243 11.77 -3.59 1.32
CA ASP A 243 10.46 -4.19 1.16
C ASP A 243 10.20 -4.58 -0.30
N GLY A 244 9.61 -5.76 -0.50
CA GLY A 244 9.29 -6.28 -1.83
C GLY A 244 10.41 -7.07 -2.50
N ILE A 245 11.62 -7.19 -1.90
CA ILE A 245 12.69 -8.09 -2.36
C ILE A 245 12.75 -9.31 -1.44
N VAL A 246 12.42 -10.47 -1.97
CA VAL A 246 12.42 -11.75 -1.23
C VAL A 246 13.49 -12.66 -1.81
N ASP A 247 14.31 -13.30 -0.97
CA ASP A 247 15.19 -14.37 -1.42
C ASP A 247 14.32 -15.58 -1.82
N ALA A 248 14.33 -15.94 -3.10
CA ALA A 248 13.53 -17.04 -3.62
C ALA A 248 13.73 -18.37 -2.88
N LYS A 249 14.87 -18.58 -2.22
CA LYS A 249 15.13 -19.77 -1.39
C LYS A 249 14.20 -19.88 -0.18
N THR A 250 13.70 -18.73 0.32
CA THR A 250 12.77 -18.71 1.46
C THR A 250 11.35 -19.12 1.07
N LEU A 251 11.03 -19.16 -0.23
CA LEU A 251 9.71 -19.51 -0.76
C LEU A 251 9.43 -21.02 -0.79
N LEU A 252 10.37 -21.87 -0.35
CA LEU A 252 10.24 -23.34 -0.45
C LEU A 252 8.89 -23.82 0.13
N ASN A 253 8.56 -23.42 1.34
CA ASN A 253 7.32 -23.84 1.99
C ASN A 253 6.08 -23.32 1.26
N GLU A 254 6.13 -22.10 0.75
CA GLU A 254 5.01 -21.48 0.02
C GLU A 254 4.78 -22.20 -1.32
N VAL A 255 5.85 -22.49 -2.07
CA VAL A 255 5.77 -23.16 -3.37
C VAL A 255 5.36 -24.63 -3.23
N THR A 256 5.77 -25.30 -2.15
CA THR A 256 5.48 -26.73 -1.93
C THR A 256 4.13 -26.97 -1.23
N THR A 257 3.50 -25.94 -0.67
CA THR A 257 2.18 -26.07 -0.07
C THR A 257 1.14 -26.25 -1.18
N PRO A 258 0.37 -27.36 -1.18
CA PRO A 258 -0.66 -27.59 -2.19
C PRO A 258 -1.70 -26.45 -2.17
N GLN A 259 -1.87 -25.80 -3.31
CA GLN A 259 -2.90 -24.79 -3.47
C GLN A 259 -4.15 -25.41 -4.10
N LYS A 260 -5.33 -24.95 -3.69
CA LYS A 260 -6.57 -25.30 -4.37
C LYS A 260 -6.55 -24.77 -5.80
N GLU A 261 -7.06 -25.54 -6.74
CA GLU A 261 -7.18 -25.11 -8.14
C GLU A 261 -8.09 -23.87 -8.26
N SER A 262 -9.15 -23.81 -7.45
CA SER A 262 -10.06 -22.66 -7.34
C SER A 262 -10.68 -22.58 -5.95
N ASP A 263 -11.16 -21.39 -5.58
CA ASP A 263 -11.92 -21.17 -4.35
C ASP A 263 -13.41 -21.49 -4.55
N HIS A 264 -13.95 -21.13 -5.73
CA HIS A 264 -15.34 -21.35 -6.13
C HIS A 264 -15.44 -21.73 -7.60
N ASP A 265 -16.61 -22.25 -7.98
CA ASP A 265 -17.00 -22.52 -9.36
C ASP A 265 -18.01 -21.47 -9.87
N TYR A 266 -18.05 -21.30 -11.17
CA TYR A 266 -19.10 -20.58 -11.88
C TYR A 266 -20.36 -21.44 -12.00
N PRO A 267 -21.56 -20.84 -12.21
CA PRO A 267 -22.77 -21.61 -12.52
C PRO A 267 -22.72 -22.29 -13.91
N TYR A 268 -21.69 -21.99 -14.71
CA TYR A 268 -21.52 -22.48 -16.09
C TYR A 268 -20.29 -23.38 -16.19
N GLU A 269 -20.52 -24.62 -16.64
CA GLU A 269 -19.46 -25.63 -16.72
C GLU A 269 -18.38 -25.26 -17.74
N GLY A 270 -18.76 -24.65 -18.88
CA GLY A 270 -17.78 -24.20 -19.86
C GLY A 270 -16.84 -23.11 -19.35
N LEU A 271 -17.31 -22.21 -18.49
CA LEU A 271 -16.43 -21.25 -17.80
C LEU A 271 -15.50 -21.96 -16.80
N ASN A 272 -16.02 -22.94 -16.06
CA ASN A 272 -15.20 -23.74 -15.14
C ASN A 272 -14.09 -24.49 -15.88
N LYS A 273 -14.40 -25.11 -17.02
CA LYS A 273 -13.39 -25.79 -17.85
C LYS A 273 -12.30 -24.84 -18.34
N LYS A 274 -12.70 -23.65 -18.85
CA LYS A 274 -11.74 -22.67 -19.42
C LYS A 274 -10.96 -21.91 -18.35
N LEU A 275 -11.65 -21.36 -17.34
CA LEU A 275 -11.05 -20.50 -16.31
C LEU A 275 -10.55 -21.26 -15.09
N ARG A 276 -10.82 -22.57 -15.00
CA ARG A 276 -10.49 -23.42 -13.84
C ARG A 276 -11.10 -22.88 -12.54
N GLY A 277 -12.34 -22.39 -12.60
CA GLY A 277 -13.08 -21.80 -11.49
C GLY A 277 -12.71 -20.36 -11.14
N ILE A 278 -13.18 -19.89 -9.99
CA ILE A 278 -12.99 -18.54 -9.44
C ILE A 278 -11.90 -18.63 -8.38
N ARG A 279 -10.90 -17.75 -8.46
CA ARG A 279 -9.80 -17.65 -7.49
C ARG A 279 -9.80 -16.29 -6.81
N TYR A 280 -9.56 -16.28 -5.52
CA TYR A 280 -9.33 -15.04 -4.78
C TYR A 280 -8.08 -14.31 -5.31
N GLY A 281 -8.06 -12.98 -5.15
CA GLY A 281 -6.99 -12.14 -5.69
C GLY A 281 -7.06 -11.92 -7.20
N SER A 282 -8.21 -12.20 -7.84
CA SER A 282 -8.39 -12.10 -9.29
C SER A 282 -9.26 -10.91 -9.68
N LEU A 283 -8.92 -10.26 -10.80
CA LEU A 283 -9.74 -9.25 -11.46
C LEU A 283 -10.29 -9.84 -12.76
N ILE A 284 -11.60 -10.06 -12.80
CA ILE A 284 -12.30 -10.74 -13.90
C ILE A 284 -13.23 -9.74 -14.57
N THR A 285 -13.04 -9.48 -15.87
CA THR A 285 -13.84 -8.52 -16.62
C THR A 285 -14.82 -9.22 -17.55
N PHE A 286 -16.12 -8.88 -17.42
CA PHE A 286 -17.18 -9.23 -18.36
C PHE A 286 -17.43 -8.06 -19.30
N THR A 287 -17.49 -8.34 -20.60
CA THR A 287 -17.64 -7.29 -21.61
C THR A 287 -18.56 -7.71 -22.75
N SER A 288 -19.35 -6.76 -23.26
CA SER A 288 -20.18 -6.95 -24.46
C SER A 288 -20.69 -5.60 -24.98
N GLY A 289 -21.41 -5.63 -26.08
CA GLY A 289 -22.28 -4.54 -26.51
C GLY A 289 -23.42 -4.25 -25.53
N THR A 290 -24.17 -3.20 -25.76
CA THR A 290 -25.32 -2.82 -24.93
C THR A 290 -26.44 -3.87 -25.04
N GLY A 291 -27.13 -4.18 -23.94
CA GLY A 291 -28.29 -5.07 -23.91
C GLY A 291 -28.00 -6.57 -24.12
N GLN A 292 -26.74 -7.00 -24.11
CA GLN A 292 -26.38 -8.41 -24.36
C GLN A 292 -26.35 -9.32 -23.11
N GLY A 293 -26.82 -8.83 -21.96
CA GLY A 293 -27.03 -9.67 -20.78
C GLY A 293 -25.86 -9.64 -19.76
N LYS A 294 -24.92 -8.66 -19.82
CA LYS A 294 -23.82 -8.55 -18.84
C LYS A 294 -24.29 -8.58 -17.40
N SER A 295 -25.22 -7.67 -17.05
CA SER A 295 -25.75 -7.58 -15.69
C SER A 295 -26.57 -8.82 -15.29
N THR A 296 -27.17 -9.52 -16.24
CA THR A 296 -27.87 -10.79 -15.97
C THR A 296 -26.86 -11.89 -15.60
N ILE A 297 -25.78 -12.05 -16.37
CA ILE A 297 -24.70 -13.02 -16.07
C ILE A 297 -24.05 -12.73 -14.72
N THR A 298 -23.72 -11.47 -14.42
CA THR A 298 -23.10 -11.12 -13.13
C THR A 298 -24.04 -11.35 -11.95
N ARG A 299 -25.36 -11.08 -12.11
CA ARG A 299 -26.37 -11.41 -11.09
C ARG A 299 -26.51 -12.92 -10.89
N GLU A 300 -26.45 -13.71 -11.95
CA GLU A 300 -26.54 -15.17 -11.85
C GLU A 300 -25.31 -15.76 -11.15
N ILE A 301 -24.10 -15.28 -11.48
CA ILE A 301 -22.89 -15.66 -10.76
C ILE A 301 -22.99 -15.24 -9.29
N ALA A 302 -23.43 -14.01 -8.99
CA ALA A 302 -23.59 -13.53 -7.61
C ALA A 302 -24.60 -14.38 -6.84
N THR A 303 -25.77 -14.70 -7.45
CA THR A 303 -26.80 -15.56 -6.85
C THR A 303 -26.28 -16.96 -6.57
N HIS A 304 -25.50 -17.54 -7.48
CA HIS A 304 -24.86 -18.84 -7.28
C HIS A 304 -23.93 -18.85 -6.07
N LEU A 305 -23.10 -17.82 -5.93
CA LEU A 305 -22.17 -17.67 -4.80
C LEU A 305 -22.92 -17.40 -3.48
N LEU A 306 -23.95 -16.54 -3.49
CA LEU A 306 -24.81 -16.27 -2.32
C LEU A 306 -25.53 -17.51 -1.81
N ASN A 307 -26.04 -18.36 -2.72
CA ASN A 307 -26.68 -19.64 -2.38
C ASN A 307 -25.69 -20.65 -1.77
N LYS A 308 -24.38 -20.47 -1.97
CA LYS A 308 -23.33 -21.24 -1.30
C LYS A 308 -22.95 -20.67 0.06
N GLY A 309 -23.60 -19.59 0.50
CA GLY A 309 -23.36 -18.94 1.78
C GLY A 309 -22.23 -17.91 1.78
N GLU A 310 -21.70 -17.57 0.58
CA GLU A 310 -20.58 -16.63 0.46
C GLU A 310 -21.01 -15.19 0.76
N ARG A 311 -20.04 -14.38 1.20
CA ARG A 311 -20.23 -12.93 1.39
C ARG A 311 -19.94 -12.21 0.09
N VAL A 312 -20.96 -11.52 -0.44
CA VAL A 312 -20.89 -10.82 -1.72
C VAL A 312 -21.13 -9.33 -1.53
N GLY A 313 -20.22 -8.52 -2.06
CA GLY A 313 -20.40 -7.08 -2.22
C GLY A 313 -20.90 -6.78 -3.64
N PHE A 314 -21.95 -5.96 -3.79
CA PHE A 314 -22.52 -5.61 -5.10
C PHE A 314 -22.62 -4.08 -5.24
N LEU A 315 -21.86 -3.52 -6.18
CA LEU A 315 -21.87 -2.10 -6.53
C LEU A 315 -22.49 -1.97 -7.93
N ASP A 316 -23.78 -1.71 -7.99
CA ASP A 316 -24.51 -1.45 -9.24
C ASP A 316 -24.67 0.07 -9.39
N LEU A 317 -23.89 0.68 -10.28
CA LEU A 317 -23.94 2.12 -10.52
C LEU A 317 -24.98 2.50 -11.59
N GLU A 318 -25.52 1.52 -12.31
CA GLU A 318 -26.50 1.70 -13.39
C GLU A 318 -27.95 1.52 -12.93
N ALA A 319 -28.18 0.67 -11.93
CA ALA A 319 -29.50 0.35 -11.44
C ALA A 319 -29.66 0.72 -9.94
N SER A 320 -30.90 1.02 -9.54
CA SER A 320 -31.21 1.22 -8.11
C SER A 320 -31.08 -0.08 -7.32
N ASN A 321 -30.78 0.01 -6.01
CA ASN A 321 -30.72 -1.15 -5.13
C ASN A 321 -32.00 -2.01 -5.19
N ARG A 322 -33.17 -1.38 -5.37
CA ARG A 322 -34.45 -2.10 -5.54
C ARG A 322 -34.45 -2.93 -6.81
N GLN A 323 -33.99 -2.38 -7.95
CA GLN A 323 -33.94 -3.10 -9.22
C GLN A 323 -32.95 -4.26 -9.17
N THR A 324 -31.77 -4.03 -8.61
CA THR A 324 -30.74 -5.06 -8.44
C THR A 324 -31.21 -6.17 -7.51
N ALA A 325 -31.85 -5.82 -6.38
CA ALA A 325 -32.43 -6.80 -5.45
C ALA A 325 -33.52 -7.65 -6.11
N LEU A 326 -34.45 -7.02 -6.83
CA LEU A 326 -35.49 -7.77 -7.58
C LEU A 326 -34.89 -8.66 -8.67
N GLY A 327 -33.80 -8.22 -9.34
CA GLY A 327 -33.11 -9.05 -10.32
C GLY A 327 -32.45 -10.28 -9.69
N LEU A 328 -31.74 -10.13 -8.56
CA LEU A 328 -31.15 -11.24 -7.81
C LEU A 328 -32.21 -12.21 -7.28
N MET A 329 -33.30 -11.68 -6.72
CA MET A 329 -34.46 -12.50 -6.29
C MET A 329 -35.09 -13.26 -7.45
N SER A 330 -35.29 -12.60 -8.59
CA SER A 330 -35.84 -13.22 -9.79
C SER A 330 -35.02 -14.43 -10.24
N THR A 331 -33.71 -14.26 -10.28
CA THR A 331 -32.77 -15.34 -10.61
C THR A 331 -32.83 -16.47 -9.59
N ALA A 332 -32.91 -16.15 -8.30
CA ALA A 332 -32.92 -17.15 -7.23
C ALA A 332 -34.19 -18.00 -7.21
N VAL A 333 -35.37 -17.35 -7.38
CA VAL A 333 -36.67 -18.05 -7.30
C VAL A 333 -37.13 -18.58 -8.64
N GLY A 334 -36.49 -18.20 -9.75
CA GLY A 334 -36.89 -18.60 -11.08
C GLY A 334 -38.23 -17.98 -11.51
N LYS A 335 -38.44 -16.68 -11.17
CA LYS A 335 -39.67 -15.94 -11.51
C LYS A 335 -39.34 -14.47 -11.78
N PRO A 336 -39.90 -13.84 -12.84
CA PRO A 336 -39.59 -12.45 -13.21
C PRO A 336 -40.23 -11.42 -12.27
N LEU A 337 -39.71 -11.28 -11.03
CA LEU A 337 -40.24 -10.34 -10.02
C LEU A 337 -39.99 -8.86 -10.36
N HIS A 338 -39.15 -8.57 -11.33
CA HIS A 338 -38.84 -7.21 -11.79
C HIS A 338 -39.77 -6.77 -12.94
N ILE A 339 -40.65 -7.64 -13.43
CA ILE A 339 -41.59 -7.38 -14.51
C ILE A 339 -42.99 -7.76 -14.02
N GLY A 340 -44.01 -6.94 -14.37
CA GLY A 340 -45.40 -7.19 -14.01
C GLY A 340 -45.76 -6.70 -12.61
N GLU A 341 -46.98 -7.02 -12.19
CA GLU A 341 -47.52 -6.68 -10.87
C GLU A 341 -47.36 -7.89 -9.94
N HIS A 342 -46.79 -7.63 -8.77
CA HIS A 342 -46.62 -8.62 -7.70
C HIS A 342 -47.19 -8.05 -6.40
N SER A 343 -47.86 -8.88 -5.62
CA SER A 343 -48.40 -8.46 -4.33
C SER A 343 -47.25 -8.20 -3.34
N GLU A 344 -47.50 -7.30 -2.42
CA GLU A 344 -46.54 -7.01 -1.32
C GLU A 344 -46.24 -8.29 -0.52
N GLN A 345 -47.22 -9.11 -0.27
CA GLN A 345 -47.12 -10.40 0.42
C GLN A 345 -46.14 -11.34 -0.27
N GLU A 346 -46.31 -11.49 -1.61
CA GLU A 346 -45.43 -12.32 -2.44
C GLU A 346 -44.00 -11.85 -2.44
N LEU A 347 -43.76 -10.53 -2.59
CA LEU A 347 -42.43 -9.96 -2.56
C LEU A 347 -41.77 -10.14 -1.18
N LYS A 348 -42.51 -10.00 -0.07
CA LYS A 348 -42.01 -10.24 1.29
C LYS A 348 -41.61 -11.69 1.49
N GLU A 349 -42.41 -12.64 1.00
CA GLU A 349 -42.10 -14.06 1.08
C GLU A 349 -40.81 -14.39 0.31
N HIS A 350 -40.68 -13.93 -0.94
CA HIS A 350 -39.47 -14.15 -1.73
C HIS A 350 -38.24 -13.46 -1.09
N PHE A 351 -38.40 -12.25 -0.59
CA PHE A 351 -37.30 -11.55 0.12
C PHE A 351 -36.84 -12.33 1.35
N SER A 352 -37.77 -12.85 2.16
CA SER A 352 -37.46 -13.63 3.34
C SER A 352 -36.74 -14.95 3.01
N ASN A 353 -37.08 -15.56 1.87
CA ASN A 353 -36.47 -16.81 1.43
C ASN A 353 -35.14 -16.64 0.67
N THR A 354 -34.77 -15.40 0.32
CA THR A 354 -33.54 -15.10 -0.44
C THR A 354 -32.67 -14.07 0.27
N ILE A 355 -32.87 -12.79 0.00
CA ILE A 355 -31.98 -11.70 0.46
C ILE A 355 -31.82 -11.68 1.98
N ALA A 356 -32.90 -11.94 2.74
CA ALA A 356 -32.82 -11.95 4.20
C ALA A 356 -31.89 -13.04 4.76
N ASN A 357 -31.61 -14.09 3.99
CA ASN A 357 -30.72 -15.19 4.37
C ASN A 357 -29.33 -15.11 3.75
N TRP A 358 -29.11 -14.15 2.82
CA TRP A 358 -27.83 -14.00 2.14
C TRP A 358 -26.90 -13.02 2.84
N ASN A 359 -25.63 -13.28 2.76
CA ASN A 359 -24.58 -12.34 3.15
C ASN A 359 -24.30 -11.34 2.01
N LEU A 360 -25.34 -10.60 1.60
CA LEU A 360 -25.30 -9.64 0.50
C LEU A 360 -25.18 -8.21 1.05
N TYR A 361 -24.19 -7.48 0.57
CA TYR A 361 -23.97 -6.07 0.90
C TYR A 361 -23.98 -5.25 -0.38
N MET A 362 -24.88 -4.26 -0.44
CA MET A 362 -25.07 -3.45 -1.65
C MET A 362 -24.62 -2.01 -1.40
N PHE A 363 -23.99 -1.42 -2.40
CA PHE A 363 -23.67 0.00 -2.37
C PHE A 363 -24.92 0.81 -2.75
N ASP A 364 -25.34 1.71 -1.85
CA ASP A 364 -26.44 2.63 -2.13
C ASP A 364 -25.90 3.86 -2.86
N GLY A 365 -25.70 3.72 -4.16
CA GLY A 365 -25.16 4.75 -5.03
C GLY A 365 -25.62 4.55 -6.45
N PHE A 366 -26.22 5.59 -7.05
CA PHE A 366 -26.69 5.58 -8.43
C PHE A 366 -26.04 6.73 -9.21
N GLY A 367 -25.49 6.41 -10.37
CA GLY A 367 -24.87 7.38 -11.27
C GLY A 367 -23.36 7.58 -11.02
N SER A 368 -22.86 8.75 -11.38
CA SER A 368 -21.44 9.08 -11.31
C SER A 368 -21.00 9.44 -9.90
N TYR A 369 -19.92 8.82 -9.44
CA TYR A 369 -19.26 9.09 -8.17
C TYR A 369 -17.79 9.42 -8.39
N ASP A 370 -17.20 10.13 -7.43
CA ASP A 370 -15.75 10.21 -7.32
C ASP A 370 -15.18 8.77 -7.17
N PRO A 371 -14.26 8.35 -8.04
CA PRO A 371 -13.67 7.01 -7.98
C PRO A 371 -13.10 6.67 -6.59
N ASP A 372 -12.57 7.64 -5.85
CA ASP A 372 -12.04 7.43 -4.51
C ASP A 372 -13.11 6.96 -3.52
N VAL A 373 -14.35 7.43 -3.67
CA VAL A 373 -15.48 6.96 -2.86
C VAL A 373 -15.72 5.47 -3.13
N VAL A 374 -15.74 5.07 -4.40
CA VAL A 374 -15.97 3.67 -4.80
C VAL A 374 -14.83 2.77 -4.31
N TYR A 375 -13.57 3.18 -4.46
CA TYR A 375 -12.42 2.41 -3.94
C TYR A 375 -12.51 2.22 -2.42
N ASN A 376 -12.83 3.27 -1.67
CA ASN A 376 -13.00 3.20 -0.22
C ASN A 376 -14.15 2.27 0.18
N ARG A 377 -15.26 2.21 -0.60
CA ARG A 377 -16.36 1.28 -0.36
C ARG A 377 -15.97 -0.16 -0.64
N ILE A 378 -15.25 -0.42 -1.72
CA ILE A 378 -14.71 -1.76 -2.02
C ILE A 378 -13.76 -2.20 -0.89
N GLU A 379 -12.87 -1.33 -0.42
CA GLU A 379 -11.96 -1.63 0.68
C GLU A 379 -12.70 -1.91 1.99
N TYR A 380 -13.76 -1.14 2.29
CA TYR A 380 -14.61 -1.40 3.46
C TYR A 380 -15.37 -2.73 3.35
N LEU A 381 -15.93 -3.05 2.17
CA LEU A 381 -16.55 -4.36 1.93
C LEU A 381 -15.56 -5.50 2.15
N ALA A 382 -14.34 -5.35 1.63
CA ALA A 382 -13.28 -6.36 1.74
C ALA A 382 -12.79 -6.54 3.19
N SER A 383 -12.38 -5.45 3.84
CA SER A 383 -11.67 -5.49 5.13
C SER A 383 -12.61 -5.38 6.33
N GLY A 384 -13.71 -4.64 6.21
CA GLY A 384 -14.67 -4.41 7.30
C GLY A 384 -15.79 -5.45 7.35
N LEU A 385 -16.26 -5.92 6.18
CA LEU A 385 -17.35 -6.89 6.08
C LEU A 385 -16.88 -8.27 5.57
N GLU A 386 -15.59 -8.44 5.33
CA GLU A 386 -14.95 -9.69 4.87
C GLU A 386 -15.56 -10.24 3.56
N CYS A 387 -16.05 -9.34 2.69
CA CYS A 387 -16.54 -9.71 1.37
C CYS A 387 -15.36 -9.97 0.44
N ARG A 388 -15.10 -11.22 0.12
CA ARG A 388 -14.02 -11.59 -0.80
C ARG A 388 -14.45 -11.67 -2.26
N LEU A 389 -15.75 -11.56 -2.55
CA LEU A 389 -16.35 -11.61 -3.87
C LEU A 389 -17.12 -10.30 -4.09
N ILE A 390 -16.63 -9.44 -4.99
CA ILE A 390 -17.20 -8.10 -5.21
C ILE A 390 -17.53 -7.91 -6.68
N PHE A 391 -18.73 -7.40 -6.96
CA PHE A 391 -19.22 -7.07 -8.30
C PHE A 391 -19.29 -5.55 -8.47
N LEU A 392 -18.75 -5.04 -9.58
CA LEU A 392 -18.81 -3.63 -9.97
C LEU A 392 -19.40 -3.49 -11.37
N ASP A 393 -20.63 -3.02 -11.45
CA ASP A 393 -21.39 -2.79 -12.68
C ASP A 393 -21.72 -1.29 -12.82
N HIS A 394 -21.11 -0.53 -13.74
CA HIS A 394 -20.01 -0.84 -14.64
C HIS A 394 -18.95 0.29 -14.64
N LEU A 395 -17.76 -0.03 -15.14
CA LEU A 395 -16.59 0.87 -15.17
C LEU A 395 -16.84 2.24 -15.81
N SER A 396 -17.61 2.32 -16.88
CA SER A 396 -17.82 3.59 -17.62
C SER A 396 -18.61 4.63 -16.83
N ILE A 397 -19.52 4.23 -15.93
CA ILE A 397 -20.24 5.17 -15.06
C ILE A 397 -19.29 5.73 -14.02
N LEU A 398 -18.40 4.93 -13.46
CA LEU A 398 -17.40 5.39 -12.53
C LEU A 398 -16.54 6.53 -13.09
N LEU A 399 -16.36 6.56 -14.41
CA LEU A 399 -15.51 7.54 -15.09
C LEU A 399 -16.30 8.73 -15.68
N SER A 400 -17.62 8.65 -15.76
CA SER A 400 -18.45 9.63 -16.49
C SER A 400 -18.51 11.00 -15.84
N GLY A 401 -18.14 11.14 -14.57
CA GLY A 401 -18.12 12.40 -13.82
C GLY A 401 -16.76 13.08 -13.77
N LEU A 402 -15.73 12.52 -14.40
CA LEU A 402 -14.39 13.07 -14.39
C LEU A 402 -14.11 13.89 -15.66
N ASP A 403 -13.50 15.07 -15.50
CA ASP A 403 -12.98 15.86 -16.62
C ASP A 403 -11.60 15.34 -17.05
N GLY A 404 -11.40 15.10 -18.34
CA GLY A 404 -10.10 14.74 -18.86
C GLY A 404 -10.10 13.69 -19.97
N ASP A 405 -8.92 13.13 -20.26
CA ASP A 405 -8.74 12.06 -21.24
C ASP A 405 -9.28 10.72 -20.69
N GLU A 406 -10.39 10.24 -21.25
CA GLU A 406 -11.05 8.98 -20.87
C GLU A 406 -10.05 7.81 -20.81
N ARG A 407 -9.12 7.73 -21.73
CA ARG A 407 -8.12 6.67 -21.80
C ARG A 407 -7.22 6.66 -20.57
N ARG A 408 -6.69 7.85 -20.22
CA ARG A 408 -5.82 8.00 -19.04
C ARG A 408 -6.57 7.68 -17.75
N MET A 409 -7.82 8.08 -17.66
CA MET A 409 -8.65 7.79 -16.49
C MET A 409 -8.91 6.29 -16.33
N ILE A 410 -9.20 5.59 -17.44
CA ILE A 410 -9.34 4.13 -17.42
C ILE A 410 -8.04 3.46 -16.96
N ASP A 411 -6.88 3.89 -17.48
CA ASP A 411 -5.58 3.34 -17.10
C ASP A 411 -5.31 3.50 -15.60
N GLN A 412 -5.57 4.66 -15.04
CA GLN A 412 -5.40 4.94 -13.61
C GLN A 412 -6.37 4.12 -12.76
N THR A 413 -7.65 4.07 -13.16
CA THR A 413 -8.69 3.32 -12.45
C THR A 413 -8.37 1.83 -12.43
N MET A 414 -8.02 1.24 -13.56
CA MET A 414 -7.66 -0.18 -13.64
C MET A 414 -6.44 -0.51 -12.78
N THR A 415 -5.43 0.36 -12.78
CA THR A 415 -4.23 0.21 -11.94
C THR A 415 -4.59 0.26 -10.46
N ARG A 416 -5.46 1.17 -10.04
CA ARG A 416 -5.91 1.28 -8.64
C ARG A 416 -6.77 0.09 -8.23
N LEU A 417 -7.71 -0.36 -9.08
CA LEU A 417 -8.51 -1.57 -8.83
C LEU A 417 -7.61 -2.80 -8.70
N ARG A 418 -6.58 -2.96 -9.54
CA ARG A 418 -5.62 -4.05 -9.41
C ARG A 418 -4.85 -4.00 -8.10
N SER A 419 -4.34 -2.84 -7.72
CA SER A 419 -3.63 -2.66 -6.44
C SER A 419 -4.53 -2.99 -5.25
N LEU A 420 -5.82 -2.66 -5.35
CA LEU A 420 -6.81 -2.99 -4.32
C LEU A 420 -7.05 -4.49 -4.24
N VAL A 421 -7.23 -5.16 -5.38
CA VAL A 421 -7.37 -6.63 -5.47
C VAL A 421 -6.16 -7.34 -4.86
N GLU A 422 -4.93 -6.92 -5.21
CA GLU A 422 -3.69 -7.49 -4.65
C GLU A 422 -3.59 -7.32 -3.13
N ARG A 423 -3.90 -6.11 -2.63
CA ARG A 423 -3.77 -5.79 -1.21
C ARG A 423 -4.81 -6.49 -0.35
N THR A 424 -6.06 -6.62 -0.85
CA THR A 424 -7.17 -7.18 -0.08
C THR A 424 -7.41 -8.66 -0.33
N GLY A 425 -6.85 -9.21 -1.41
CA GLY A 425 -7.06 -10.60 -1.81
C GLY A 425 -8.49 -10.91 -2.28
N ILE A 426 -9.29 -9.90 -2.69
CA ILE A 426 -10.65 -10.10 -3.21
C ILE A 426 -10.65 -10.61 -4.65
N THR A 427 -11.76 -11.23 -5.06
CA THR A 427 -12.10 -11.38 -6.48
C THR A 427 -13.03 -10.24 -6.88
N LEU A 428 -12.60 -9.43 -7.85
CA LEU A 428 -13.39 -8.34 -8.39
C LEU A 428 -13.94 -8.72 -9.76
N PHE A 429 -15.27 -8.82 -9.85
CA PHE A 429 -16.00 -8.98 -11.10
C PHE A 429 -16.36 -7.60 -11.63
N LEU A 430 -15.74 -7.22 -12.74
CA LEU A 430 -15.87 -5.90 -13.35
C LEU A 430 -16.67 -6.00 -14.64
N VAL A 431 -17.69 -5.16 -14.80
CA VAL A 431 -18.42 -5.02 -16.06
C VAL A 431 -17.86 -3.84 -16.86
N SER A 432 -17.59 -4.06 -18.14
CA SER A 432 -17.12 -3.03 -19.07
C SER A 432 -17.85 -3.09 -20.40
N HIS A 433 -18.08 -1.93 -21.00
CA HIS A 433 -18.66 -1.82 -22.34
C HIS A 433 -17.60 -1.91 -23.44
N LEU A 434 -18.04 -2.34 -24.62
CA LEU A 434 -17.26 -2.29 -25.85
C LEU A 434 -17.44 -0.93 -26.54
N ARG A 435 -16.45 -0.55 -27.37
CA ARG A 435 -16.60 0.49 -28.37
C ARG A 435 -17.58 0.03 -29.44
N ARG A 436 -18.30 0.96 -30.04
CA ARG A 436 -19.09 0.67 -31.23
C ARG A 436 -18.16 0.16 -32.34
N SER A 437 -18.58 -0.88 -33.07
CA SER A 437 -17.83 -1.42 -34.20
C SER A 437 -17.72 -0.34 -35.30
N SER A 438 -16.57 -0.25 -35.96
CA SER A 438 -16.41 0.52 -37.20
C SER A 438 -17.23 -0.10 -38.32
N ASN A 439 -17.70 0.70 -39.29
CA ASN A 439 -18.70 0.44 -40.32
C ASN A 439 -18.55 -0.83 -41.20
N ASP A 440 -17.46 -1.58 -41.09
CA ASP A 440 -17.17 -2.74 -41.94
C ASP A 440 -17.40 -4.12 -41.30
N ARG A 441 -17.96 -4.17 -40.06
CA ARG A 441 -18.19 -5.44 -39.36
C ARG A 441 -19.63 -5.48 -38.82
N LYS A 442 -20.21 -6.72 -38.71
CA LYS A 442 -21.45 -6.93 -37.98
C LYS A 442 -21.38 -6.19 -36.63
N SER A 443 -22.44 -5.46 -36.32
CA SER A 443 -22.54 -4.78 -35.02
C SER A 443 -22.60 -5.82 -33.89
N HIS A 444 -22.20 -5.40 -32.67
CA HIS A 444 -22.33 -6.32 -31.54
C HIS A 444 -23.76 -6.73 -31.28
N GLU A 445 -24.75 -5.89 -31.63
CA GLU A 445 -26.17 -6.14 -31.51
C GLU A 445 -26.69 -7.20 -32.49
N GLU A 446 -25.97 -7.43 -33.59
CA GLU A 446 -26.21 -8.45 -34.60
C GLU A 446 -25.38 -9.73 -34.39
N GLY A 447 -24.80 -9.91 -33.20
CA GLY A 447 -23.98 -11.07 -32.87
C GLY A 447 -22.53 -10.98 -33.39
N GLY A 448 -22.01 -9.76 -33.65
CA GLY A 448 -20.61 -9.56 -34.04
C GLY A 448 -19.65 -10.09 -33.00
N ARG A 449 -18.60 -10.80 -33.44
CA ARG A 449 -17.57 -11.38 -32.58
C ARG A 449 -16.85 -10.32 -31.74
N VAL A 450 -16.74 -10.60 -30.46
CA VAL A 450 -16.04 -9.73 -29.50
C VAL A 450 -14.53 -9.99 -29.50
N SER A 451 -13.73 -8.92 -29.46
CA SER A 451 -12.27 -9.00 -29.36
C SER A 451 -11.72 -8.02 -28.33
N LEU A 452 -10.51 -8.29 -27.83
CA LEU A 452 -9.82 -7.43 -26.85
C LEU A 452 -9.57 -6.01 -27.38
N SER A 453 -9.40 -5.84 -28.69
CA SER A 453 -9.18 -4.52 -29.33
C SER A 453 -10.40 -3.59 -29.29
N GLN A 454 -11.58 -4.15 -29.03
CA GLN A 454 -12.86 -3.43 -28.98
C GLN A 454 -13.21 -2.96 -27.57
N LEU A 455 -12.43 -3.32 -26.54
CA LEU A 455 -12.64 -2.80 -25.20
C LEU A 455 -12.56 -1.26 -25.20
N ARG A 456 -13.54 -0.63 -24.54
CA ARG A 456 -13.67 0.83 -24.52
C ARG A 456 -12.51 1.47 -23.80
N GLY A 457 -11.93 2.49 -24.42
CA GLY A 457 -10.96 3.41 -23.80
C GLY A 457 -9.52 2.94 -23.92
N SER A 458 -9.12 1.83 -23.32
CA SER A 458 -7.71 1.50 -23.17
C SER A 458 -7.40 0.00 -23.26
N HIS A 459 -6.17 -0.30 -23.71
CA HIS A 459 -5.62 -1.65 -23.60
C HIS A 459 -5.40 -2.09 -22.13
N SER A 460 -5.42 -1.17 -21.17
CA SER A 460 -5.20 -1.49 -19.75
C SER A 460 -6.23 -2.45 -19.18
N ILE A 461 -7.52 -2.37 -19.63
CA ILE A 461 -8.54 -3.34 -19.20
C ILE A 461 -8.06 -4.75 -19.55
N SER A 462 -7.63 -4.96 -20.80
CA SER A 462 -7.15 -6.27 -21.24
C SER A 462 -5.82 -6.67 -20.61
N GLN A 463 -4.92 -5.71 -20.32
CA GLN A 463 -3.61 -5.99 -19.74
C GLN A 463 -3.71 -6.34 -18.26
N ILE A 464 -4.51 -5.59 -17.52
CA ILE A 464 -4.58 -5.65 -16.04
C ILE A 464 -5.50 -6.78 -15.56
N SER A 465 -6.62 -7.05 -16.24
CA SER A 465 -7.52 -8.17 -15.88
C SER A 465 -6.82 -9.52 -15.96
N ASP A 466 -7.12 -10.41 -15.04
CA ASP A 466 -6.62 -11.80 -15.06
C ASP A 466 -7.39 -12.66 -16.05
N ALA A 467 -8.71 -12.43 -16.17
CA ALA A 467 -9.54 -13.01 -17.20
C ALA A 467 -10.46 -11.95 -17.83
N VAL A 468 -10.74 -12.09 -19.12
CA VAL A 468 -11.70 -11.28 -19.84
C VAL A 468 -12.67 -12.21 -20.56
N VAL A 469 -13.95 -12.07 -20.27
CA VAL A 469 -15.04 -12.85 -20.87
C VAL A 469 -15.91 -11.93 -21.69
N GLY A 470 -16.01 -12.20 -22.99
CA GLY A 470 -16.90 -11.51 -23.93
C GLY A 470 -18.24 -12.24 -24.05
N LEU A 471 -19.32 -11.48 -24.12
CA LEU A 471 -20.66 -11.99 -24.44
C LEU A 471 -20.99 -11.59 -25.87
N GLU A 472 -21.40 -12.57 -26.67
CA GLU A 472 -21.81 -12.43 -28.07
C GLU A 472 -23.22 -12.92 -28.22
N ARG A 473 -24.15 -12.05 -28.68
CA ARG A 473 -25.58 -12.39 -28.89
C ARG A 473 -26.13 -11.63 -30.07
N ASP A 474 -26.88 -12.32 -30.93
CA ASP A 474 -27.71 -11.70 -31.95
C ASP A 474 -29.09 -11.35 -31.37
N GLN A 475 -29.30 -10.07 -31.07
CA GLN A 475 -30.55 -9.58 -30.47
C GLN A 475 -31.68 -9.49 -31.49
N GLN A 476 -31.37 -9.51 -32.78
CA GLN A 476 -32.34 -9.40 -33.88
C GLN A 476 -32.71 -10.75 -34.46
N SER A 477 -32.19 -11.84 -33.92
CA SER A 477 -32.53 -13.20 -34.38
C SER A 477 -34.03 -13.46 -34.26
N THR A 478 -34.65 -13.92 -35.37
CA THR A 478 -36.06 -14.24 -35.45
C THR A 478 -36.45 -15.54 -34.73
N GLU A 479 -35.46 -16.35 -34.36
CA GLU A 479 -35.64 -17.61 -33.62
C GLU A 479 -35.42 -17.41 -32.11
N GLY A 480 -36.33 -16.69 -31.45
CA GLY A 480 -36.42 -16.69 -29.99
C GLY A 480 -35.34 -15.87 -29.24
N GLY A 481 -34.80 -14.80 -29.88
CA GLY A 481 -33.97 -13.83 -29.17
C GLY A 481 -32.47 -14.20 -29.01
N GLY A 482 -32.01 -15.16 -29.80
CA GLY A 482 -30.59 -15.55 -29.94
C GLY A 482 -29.90 -16.08 -28.66
N ASP A 483 -29.16 -17.15 -28.82
CA ASP A 483 -28.30 -17.66 -27.73
C ASP A 483 -27.17 -16.72 -27.45
N THR A 484 -26.68 -16.69 -26.19
CA THR A 484 -25.54 -15.89 -25.76
C THR A 484 -24.30 -16.78 -25.69
N THR A 485 -23.30 -16.50 -26.52
CA THR A 485 -22.00 -17.19 -26.45
C THR A 485 -21.10 -16.50 -25.45
N LEU A 486 -20.60 -17.24 -24.48
CA LEU A 486 -19.53 -16.80 -23.61
C LEU A 486 -18.17 -17.17 -24.22
N ARG A 487 -17.36 -16.16 -24.49
CA ARG A 487 -16.03 -16.33 -25.06
C ARG A 487 -14.97 -15.82 -24.09
N VAL A 488 -14.05 -16.67 -23.69
CA VAL A 488 -12.84 -16.26 -22.95
C VAL A 488 -11.87 -15.60 -23.93
N LEU A 489 -11.67 -14.30 -23.76
CA LEU A 489 -10.78 -13.48 -24.60
C LEU A 489 -9.37 -13.45 -24.02
N LYS A 490 -9.24 -13.55 -22.70
CA LYS A 490 -7.98 -13.60 -21.97
C LYS A 490 -8.12 -14.50 -20.76
N ASN A 491 -7.08 -15.26 -20.47
CA ASN A 491 -6.94 -16.06 -19.26
C ASN A 491 -5.46 -16.11 -18.86
N ARG A 492 -5.09 -15.37 -17.82
CA ARG A 492 -3.69 -15.31 -17.34
C ARG A 492 -3.26 -16.60 -16.67
N TYR A 493 -4.21 -17.33 -16.07
CA TYR A 493 -3.90 -18.53 -15.29
C TYR A 493 -3.51 -19.72 -16.17
N SER A 494 -4.33 -20.10 -17.14
CA SER A 494 -4.08 -21.27 -18.00
C SER A 494 -3.66 -20.91 -19.44
N GLY A 495 -3.88 -19.67 -19.87
CA GLY A 495 -3.71 -19.25 -21.27
C GLY A 495 -4.84 -19.72 -22.20
N GLU A 496 -5.77 -20.55 -21.71
CA GLU A 496 -6.87 -21.07 -22.51
C GLU A 496 -7.88 -19.98 -22.87
N THR A 497 -8.15 -19.82 -24.17
CA THR A 497 -9.10 -18.85 -24.71
C THR A 497 -10.11 -19.53 -25.65
N GLY A 498 -11.04 -18.75 -26.22
CA GLY A 498 -12.05 -19.25 -27.15
C GLY A 498 -13.42 -19.40 -26.51
N ILE A 499 -14.34 -20.05 -27.21
CA ILE A 499 -15.71 -20.27 -26.72
C ILE A 499 -15.65 -21.14 -25.46
N ALA A 500 -16.34 -20.68 -24.42
CA ALA A 500 -16.53 -21.44 -23.19
C ALA A 500 -17.80 -22.25 -23.24
N CYS A 501 -18.92 -21.58 -23.51
CA CYS A 501 -20.24 -22.20 -23.63
C CYS A 501 -21.19 -21.29 -24.39
N THR A 502 -22.32 -21.85 -24.78
CA THR A 502 -23.47 -21.14 -25.31
C THR A 502 -24.63 -21.25 -24.32
N LEU A 503 -25.28 -20.13 -24.04
CA LEU A 503 -26.31 -19.97 -23.03
C LEU A 503 -27.62 -19.54 -23.68
N LYS A 504 -28.72 -20.21 -23.33
CA LYS A 504 -30.09 -19.81 -23.69
C LYS A 504 -30.76 -19.17 -22.49
N TYR A 505 -31.21 -17.93 -22.65
CA TYR A 505 -31.94 -17.24 -21.59
C TYR A 505 -33.43 -17.59 -21.65
N ASP A 506 -33.96 -18.02 -20.51
CA ASP A 506 -35.39 -18.28 -20.35
C ASP A 506 -36.04 -17.12 -19.57
N LEU A 507 -36.88 -16.37 -20.30
CA LEU A 507 -37.61 -15.23 -19.73
C LEU A 507 -38.61 -15.64 -18.63
N SER A 508 -39.11 -16.88 -18.67
CA SER A 508 -40.09 -17.36 -17.68
C SER A 508 -39.51 -17.62 -16.32
N ASN A 509 -38.22 -18.02 -16.25
CA ASN A 509 -37.52 -18.33 -15.02
C ASN A 509 -36.34 -17.40 -14.72
N CYS A 510 -36.02 -16.44 -15.59
CA CYS A 510 -34.95 -15.46 -15.47
C CYS A 510 -33.55 -16.08 -15.29
N ARG A 511 -33.30 -17.23 -15.92
CA ARG A 511 -32.03 -17.95 -15.84
C ARG A 511 -31.50 -18.32 -17.21
N PHE A 512 -30.18 -18.46 -17.25
CA PHE A 512 -29.49 -19.07 -18.36
C PHE A 512 -29.41 -20.59 -18.19
N SER A 513 -29.62 -21.33 -19.29
CA SER A 513 -29.29 -22.76 -19.40
C SER A 513 -28.12 -22.93 -20.36
N GLU A 514 -27.12 -23.71 -19.96
CA GLU A 514 -25.95 -24.01 -20.77
C GLU A 514 -26.26 -25.12 -21.78
N HIS A 515 -25.78 -24.92 -23.00
CA HIS A 515 -25.79 -25.92 -24.08
C HIS A 515 -24.37 -26.20 -24.53
N ASP A 516 -24.12 -27.39 -25.08
CA ASP A 516 -22.82 -27.74 -25.62
C ASP A 516 -22.37 -26.74 -26.70
N ALA A 517 -21.08 -26.41 -26.68
CA ALA A 517 -20.47 -25.39 -27.52
C ALA A 517 -20.34 -25.87 -28.98
N GLU A 518 -21.46 -25.98 -29.71
CA GLU A 518 -21.39 -25.88 -31.15
C GLU A 518 -21.18 -24.41 -31.54
N GLU A 519 -20.24 -24.14 -32.48
CA GLU A 519 -20.12 -22.77 -33.00
C GLU A 519 -21.48 -22.31 -33.50
N PRO A 520 -22.05 -21.21 -32.96
CA PRO A 520 -23.34 -20.71 -33.38
C PRO A 520 -23.37 -20.53 -34.90
N SER A 521 -24.48 -20.87 -35.54
CA SER A 521 -24.62 -20.80 -37.01
C SER A 521 -24.32 -19.42 -37.59
N PHE A 522 -24.51 -18.35 -36.81
CA PHE A 522 -24.19 -16.97 -37.24
C PHE A 522 -22.69 -16.67 -37.27
N LEU A 523 -21.83 -17.49 -36.63
CA LEU A 523 -20.38 -17.37 -36.66
C LEU A 523 -19.73 -18.24 -37.76
N ARG A 524 -20.47 -19.16 -38.35
CA ARG A 524 -20.01 -19.91 -39.51
C ARG A 524 -20.07 -18.98 -40.71
N GLY A 525 -19.00 -18.22 -40.92
CA GLY A 525 -18.79 -17.48 -42.17
C GLY A 525 -18.92 -18.47 -43.31
N THR A 526 -19.72 -18.14 -44.34
CA THR A 526 -19.73 -18.84 -45.63
C THR A 526 -18.30 -18.89 -46.14
N SER A 527 -17.64 -20.04 -45.95
CA SER A 527 -16.49 -20.39 -46.78
C SER A 527 -17.11 -20.75 -48.15
N GLU A 528 -17.33 -19.76 -49.00
CA GLU A 528 -17.42 -20.02 -50.41
C GLU A 528 -16.06 -20.59 -50.83
N THR A 529 -16.04 -21.89 -51.01
CA THR A 529 -15.02 -22.57 -51.80
C THR A 529 -15.13 -22.03 -53.21
N THR A 530 -14.33 -21.04 -53.54
CA THR A 530 -14.02 -20.77 -54.96
C THR A 530 -13.08 -21.87 -55.40
N ASP A 531 -13.65 -22.89 -56.06
CA ASP A 531 -12.91 -23.73 -56.98
C ASP A 531 -12.37 -22.87 -58.13
N PHE A 532 -11.06 -22.68 -58.18
CA PHE A 532 -10.28 -22.48 -59.40
C PHE A 532 -8.85 -22.99 -59.16
#